data_baf0654494eeecaac44046e5579df451
#
_entry.id   baf0654494eeecaac44046e5579df451
#
_cell.length_a   1.000
_cell.length_b   1.000
_cell.length_c   1.000
_cell.angle_alpha   90.00
_cell.angle_beta   90.00
_cell.angle_gamma   90.00
#
_symmetry.space_group_name_H-M   'P 1'
#
loop_
_entity.id
_entity.type
_entity.pdbx_description
1 polymer ?
#
loop_
_entity_poly.entity_id
_entity_poly.type
_entity_poly.pdbx_seq_one_letter_code
_entity_poly.pdbx_strand_id
1 'polypeptide(L)'
;MKKYIMIIPFLIVAALTSCDSYVTPDPTAHKNDSIKSVLYMNQYDQFANKGQYNLPEQKLGTKYWVVVNSTSNTNDYSDNSLRTSLIAESIIGLTALAVNEDRGTTMVWSDATSSEYIAMQGNLSMTNEGKASVWELLEKTDIRQCIKGYVLCNMLKQESLAAATVAAHVYQSIIVDTYNEAKVKALGYTKTYDASSKTSATAWTEFKDSCNNNALVLMPTLTANNKGFAIAHKLMFINYNKKYASTASGDNSSVCKEILAWLKPLSPVIGWEQNIDEHTFVDLVSQSGNMMVPADWLYNLPLTSANYSGNQIGLATVTNPRYINFSDTTSYASFFLTDGDNVQWMVNSFENSKYYLNNDNLTTKISFGLPICNLATMMPNLLTSLLANQAPSNSIIEYGGAGYMYADDFASNADRTNLLAKHAALVGNHMKQRRVKILGLFCNDVSSAAAQEAYQAYISQNDQLIGVIAVQYDPYAGGNGNIFWFKNSNGINIPVITTRYSIWNLGNSNSSNQGTPAFVASKINELAATDKSTYSLVAVHAWSAFSDIGSSNDLIAENTNGSYYSATPASWCMKRLNSNVKVVNTEELIWQLRMKTYPEETKSLLTTFY
;
A
#
# COMPACT_ATOMS: atom_id res chain seq x y z
N MET A 1 -56.42 -32.94 -1.00
CA MET A 1 -55.21 -33.40 -0.37
C MET A 1 -54.03 -32.56 -0.90
N LYS A 2 -53.61 -31.55 -0.17
CA LYS A 2 -52.48 -30.69 -0.52
C LYS A 2 -51.21 -31.34 0.01
N LYS A 3 -50.28 -31.71 -0.89
CA LYS A 3 -48.92 -32.13 -0.52
C LYS A 3 -48.08 -30.87 -0.36
N TYR A 4 -47.64 -30.58 0.84
CA TYR A 4 -46.60 -29.63 1.11
C TYR A 4 -45.26 -30.29 0.79
N ILE A 5 -44.51 -29.72 -0.15
CA ILE A 5 -43.12 -30.03 -0.39
C ILE A 5 -42.33 -29.11 0.52
N MET A 6 -41.68 -29.70 1.51
CA MET A 6 -40.78 -29.04 2.43
C MET A 6 -39.44 -28.88 1.70
N ILE A 7 -39.15 -27.66 1.24
CA ILE A 7 -37.81 -27.31 0.72
C ILE A 7 -36.94 -27.02 1.92
N ILE A 8 -36.06 -27.94 2.25
CA ILE A 8 -34.97 -27.73 3.20
C ILE A 8 -33.87 -26.93 2.46
N PRO A 9 -33.43 -25.79 2.97
CA PRO A 9 -32.35 -25.07 2.32
C PRO A 9 -31.03 -25.79 2.57
N PHE A 10 -30.56 -26.49 1.55
CA PHE A 10 -29.19 -26.99 1.45
C PHE A 10 -28.29 -25.82 1.00
N LEU A 11 -27.93 -24.93 1.90
CA LEU A 11 -27.04 -23.80 1.54
C LEU A 11 -26.25 -23.28 2.72
N ILE A 12 -25.71 -24.14 3.57
CA ILE A 12 -24.78 -23.73 4.66
C ILE A 12 -23.62 -24.73 4.86
N VAL A 13 -23.28 -25.53 3.90
CA VAL A 13 -22.13 -26.45 4.09
C VAL A 13 -20.95 -26.14 3.14
N ALA A 14 -21.16 -25.38 2.07
CA ALA A 14 -20.08 -25.11 1.11
C ALA A 14 -19.14 -23.95 1.50
N ALA A 15 -19.48 -23.15 2.53
CA ALA A 15 -18.66 -22.02 2.95
C ALA A 15 -17.61 -22.35 4.04
N LEU A 16 -17.60 -23.59 4.55
CA LEU A 16 -16.68 -24.00 5.61
C LEU A 16 -15.50 -24.86 5.14
N THR A 17 -15.47 -25.24 3.88
CA THR A 17 -14.41 -26.13 3.36
C THR A 17 -13.22 -25.40 2.73
N SER A 18 -13.25 -24.07 2.58
CA SER A 18 -12.09 -23.31 2.10
C SER A 18 -11.15 -22.82 3.21
N CYS A 19 -11.43 -23.17 4.46
CA CYS A 19 -10.58 -22.80 5.61
C CYS A 19 -9.55 -23.86 6.00
N ASP A 20 -9.50 -24.98 5.34
CA ASP A 20 -8.71 -26.16 5.77
C ASP A 20 -7.25 -26.19 5.38
N SER A 21 -6.64 -25.07 4.96
CA SER A 21 -5.18 -24.99 4.95
C SER A 21 -4.58 -24.69 6.34
N TYR A 22 -5.43 -24.40 7.30
CA TYR A 22 -5.07 -24.34 8.71
C TYR A 22 -5.30 -25.68 9.36
N VAL A 23 -4.25 -26.28 9.87
CA VAL A 23 -4.42 -27.32 10.85
C VAL A 23 -5.03 -26.67 12.08
N THR A 24 -6.27 -27.03 12.39
CA THR A 24 -6.84 -26.72 13.69
C THR A 24 -5.93 -27.32 14.76
N PRO A 25 -5.56 -26.56 15.78
CA PRO A 25 -4.80 -27.12 16.88
C PRO A 25 -5.52 -28.36 17.43
N ASP A 26 -4.76 -29.42 17.65
CA ASP A 26 -5.30 -30.62 18.31
C ASP A 26 -5.87 -30.21 19.67
N PRO A 27 -7.16 -30.31 19.92
CA PRO A 27 -7.76 -29.90 21.17
C PRO A 27 -7.26 -30.71 22.38
N THR A 28 -6.58 -31.82 22.15
CA THR A 28 -5.99 -32.66 23.21
C THR A 28 -4.54 -32.28 23.54
N ALA A 29 -3.89 -31.45 22.72
CA ALA A 29 -2.51 -31.03 22.89
C ALA A 29 -2.30 -29.81 23.78
N HIS A 30 -3.35 -29.19 24.28
CA HIS A 30 -3.30 -27.88 24.94
C HIS A 30 -2.91 -27.98 26.41
N LYS A 31 -1.64 -27.89 26.66
CA LYS A 31 -1.13 -27.86 28.04
C LYS A 31 -0.57 -26.51 28.47
N ASN A 32 -0.42 -25.57 27.58
CA ASN A 32 0.16 -24.26 27.88
C ASN A 32 -0.66 -23.12 27.28
N ASP A 33 -1.65 -22.65 28.02
CA ASP A 33 -2.56 -21.61 27.59
C ASP A 33 -1.90 -20.23 27.39
N SER A 34 -0.73 -20.00 28.02
CA SER A 34 -0.03 -18.71 27.90
C SER A 34 0.59 -18.47 26.50
N ILE A 35 0.87 -19.55 25.76
CA ILE A 35 1.43 -19.47 24.41
C ILE A 35 0.35 -19.59 23.35
N LYS A 36 -0.80 -20.14 23.69
CA LYS A 36 -1.89 -20.51 22.80
C LYS A 36 -2.42 -19.37 21.93
N SER A 37 -2.49 -18.16 22.45
CA SER A 37 -3.02 -17.00 21.73
C SER A 37 -2.12 -16.49 20.62
N VAL A 38 -0.83 -16.84 20.62
CA VAL A 38 0.20 -16.17 19.85
C VAL A 38 0.19 -16.50 18.37
N LEU A 39 0.05 -17.75 18.02
CA LEU A 39 0.24 -18.22 16.65
C LEU A 39 -1.01 -18.83 16.01
N TYR A 40 -2.02 -19.16 16.81
CA TYR A 40 -3.15 -20.00 16.39
C TYR A 40 -4.51 -19.43 16.60
N MET A 41 -4.64 -18.16 16.76
CA MET A 41 -5.97 -17.60 16.81
C MET A 41 -6.67 -17.83 15.48
N ASN A 42 -7.56 -18.83 15.47
CA ASN A 42 -8.60 -18.95 14.47
C ASN A 42 -9.67 -17.85 14.63
N GLN A 43 -9.58 -17.06 15.69
CA GLN A 43 -10.43 -15.91 15.93
C GLN A 43 -9.64 -14.65 15.64
N TYR A 44 -10.13 -13.87 14.70
CA TYR A 44 -9.71 -12.48 14.56
C TYR A 44 -10.58 -11.66 15.46
N ASP A 45 -9.97 -10.75 16.18
CA ASP A 45 -10.75 -9.65 16.67
C ASP A 45 -11.36 -8.95 15.44
N GLN A 46 -12.66 -8.90 15.40
CA GLN A 46 -13.36 -8.12 14.39
C GLN A 46 -13.21 -6.65 14.78
N PHE A 47 -12.07 -6.09 14.46
CA PHE A 47 -11.89 -4.66 14.61
C PHE A 47 -12.77 -3.97 13.60
N ALA A 48 -13.66 -3.12 14.05
CA ALA A 48 -14.13 -2.05 13.21
C ALA A 48 -12.88 -1.22 12.81
N ASN A 49 -12.64 -1.03 11.53
CA ASN A 49 -11.53 -0.18 11.04
C ASN A 49 -11.65 1.28 11.53
N LYS A 50 -12.78 1.63 12.10
CA LYS A 50 -13.09 2.96 12.62
C LYS A 50 -12.15 3.34 13.76
N GLY A 51 -11.43 4.41 13.57
CA GLY A 51 -10.57 4.98 14.59
C GLY A 51 -9.21 4.31 14.78
N GLN A 52 -8.86 3.32 13.96
CA GLN A 52 -7.58 2.62 14.04
C GLN A 52 -6.52 3.16 13.07
N TYR A 53 -6.94 3.86 12.05
CA TYR A 53 -6.10 4.54 11.09
C TYR A 53 -6.66 5.94 10.85
N ASN A 54 -5.81 6.94 10.72
CA ASN A 54 -6.26 8.33 10.58
C ASN A 54 -6.81 8.67 9.19
N LEU A 55 -7.04 7.69 8.33
CA LEU A 55 -7.75 7.93 7.08
C LEU A 55 -9.16 8.45 7.38
N PRO A 56 -9.57 9.59 6.79
CA PRO A 56 -10.90 10.12 6.97
C PRO A 56 -11.99 9.13 6.55
N GLU A 57 -13.02 8.98 7.37
CA GLU A 57 -14.14 8.09 7.07
C GLU A 57 -15.03 8.70 5.99
N GLN A 58 -15.31 7.96 4.92
CA GLN A 58 -16.21 8.32 3.84
C GLN A 58 -17.56 7.60 4.01
N LYS A 59 -18.65 8.36 4.05
CA LYS A 59 -20.00 7.80 3.97
C LYS A 59 -20.33 7.33 2.55
N LEU A 60 -21.09 6.23 2.45
CA LEU A 60 -21.59 5.74 1.18
C LEU A 60 -22.89 6.46 0.79
N GLY A 61 -22.98 6.90 -0.47
CA GLY A 61 -24.20 7.40 -1.05
C GLY A 61 -25.19 6.27 -1.38
N THR A 62 -26.37 6.61 -1.91
CA THR A 62 -27.36 5.63 -2.36
C THR A 62 -27.32 5.39 -3.87
N LYS A 63 -26.77 6.33 -4.62
CA LYS A 63 -26.67 6.28 -6.08
C LYS A 63 -25.42 6.99 -6.60
N TYR A 64 -24.99 6.64 -7.81
CA TYR A 64 -23.85 7.28 -8.45
C TYR A 64 -24.01 7.44 -9.96
N TRP A 65 -23.40 8.48 -10.51
CA TRP A 65 -23.17 8.71 -11.93
C TRP A 65 -21.76 8.27 -12.30
N VAL A 66 -21.56 7.83 -13.56
CA VAL A 66 -20.24 7.62 -14.14
C VAL A 66 -19.89 8.81 -15.02
N VAL A 67 -18.87 9.57 -14.65
CA VAL A 67 -18.36 10.65 -15.50
C VAL A 67 -17.40 10.08 -16.52
N VAL A 68 -17.73 10.26 -17.81
CA VAL A 68 -16.95 9.74 -18.93
C VAL A 68 -15.85 10.72 -19.36
N ASN A 69 -14.75 10.19 -19.88
CA ASN A 69 -13.57 10.96 -20.31
C ASN A 69 -13.03 11.88 -19.20
N SER A 70 -13.07 11.40 -17.98
CA SER A 70 -12.64 12.14 -16.79
C SER A 70 -11.17 11.90 -16.45
N THR A 71 -10.57 10.86 -17.02
CA THR A 71 -9.18 10.48 -16.77
C THR A 71 -8.29 10.99 -17.90
N SER A 72 -7.20 11.67 -17.58
CA SER A 72 -6.18 12.07 -18.53
C SER A 72 -4.81 11.74 -17.98
N ASN A 73 -4.06 10.95 -18.74
CA ASN A 73 -2.68 10.56 -18.42
C ASN A 73 -1.65 11.41 -19.17
N THR A 74 -2.08 12.48 -19.83
CA THR A 74 -1.19 13.33 -20.60
C THR A 74 -0.84 14.60 -19.84
N ASN A 75 0.42 15.01 -19.91
CA ASN A 75 0.89 16.31 -19.41
C ASN A 75 0.69 17.41 -20.47
N ASP A 76 -0.17 17.19 -21.45
CA ASP A 76 -0.47 18.19 -22.46
C ASP A 76 -1.51 19.20 -21.94
N TYR A 77 -1.00 20.32 -21.51
CA TYR A 77 -1.81 21.43 -20.97
C TYR A 77 -2.66 22.13 -22.03
N SER A 78 -2.42 21.90 -23.30
CA SER A 78 -3.29 22.37 -24.38
C SER A 78 -4.54 21.50 -24.52
N ASP A 79 -4.52 20.29 -23.95
CA ASP A 79 -5.60 19.33 -24.05
C ASP A 79 -6.80 19.78 -23.19
N ASN A 80 -7.94 19.88 -23.86
CA ASN A 80 -9.21 20.15 -23.21
C ASN A 80 -9.61 19.05 -22.22
N SER A 81 -9.08 17.82 -22.39
CA SER A 81 -9.36 16.70 -21.50
C SER A 81 -8.81 16.91 -20.09
N LEU A 82 -7.59 17.44 -19.93
CA LEU A 82 -7.02 17.79 -18.62
C LEU A 82 -7.87 18.83 -17.87
N ARG A 83 -8.34 19.86 -18.57
CA ARG A 83 -9.17 20.92 -18.00
C ARG A 83 -10.55 20.41 -17.60
N THR A 84 -11.09 19.46 -18.36
CA THR A 84 -12.36 18.79 -18.01
C THR A 84 -12.21 17.79 -16.90
N SER A 85 -11.09 17.06 -16.81
CA SER A 85 -10.82 16.14 -15.70
C SER A 85 -10.71 16.87 -14.36
N LEU A 86 -10.21 18.10 -14.36
CA LEU A 86 -10.16 18.96 -13.18
C LEU A 86 -11.56 19.29 -12.63
N ILE A 87 -12.50 19.59 -13.52
CA ILE A 87 -13.90 19.82 -13.15
C ILE A 87 -14.52 18.50 -12.62
N ALA A 88 -14.25 17.37 -13.30
CA ALA A 88 -14.72 16.05 -12.89
C ALA A 88 -14.26 15.69 -11.48
N GLU A 89 -12.95 15.84 -11.18
CA GLU A 89 -12.39 15.57 -9.86
C GLU A 89 -13.02 16.44 -8.77
N SER A 90 -13.31 17.72 -9.07
CA SER A 90 -13.98 18.58 -8.12
C SER A 90 -15.45 18.19 -7.91
N ILE A 91 -16.18 17.73 -8.93
CA ILE A 91 -17.53 17.19 -8.79
C ILE A 91 -17.52 15.93 -7.93
N ILE A 92 -16.59 15.00 -8.19
CA ILE A 92 -16.40 13.77 -7.38
C ILE A 92 -16.23 14.14 -5.90
N GLY A 93 -15.35 15.09 -5.61
CA GLY A 93 -15.10 15.53 -4.25
C GLY A 93 -16.29 16.24 -3.59
N LEU A 94 -16.94 17.16 -4.30
CA LEU A 94 -18.07 17.92 -3.76
C LEU A 94 -19.32 17.07 -3.52
N THR A 95 -19.59 16.10 -4.37
CA THR A 95 -20.70 15.15 -4.15
C THR A 95 -20.40 14.23 -2.96
N ALA A 96 -19.19 13.72 -2.85
CA ALA A 96 -18.76 12.93 -1.69
C ALA A 96 -18.79 13.76 -0.38
N LEU A 97 -18.36 15.02 -0.42
CA LEU A 97 -18.47 15.95 0.70
C LEU A 97 -19.94 16.16 1.11
N ALA A 98 -20.83 16.33 0.14
CA ALA A 98 -22.26 16.47 0.41
C ALA A 98 -22.85 15.24 1.09
N VAL A 99 -22.40 14.04 0.70
CA VAL A 99 -22.79 12.77 1.36
C VAL A 99 -22.23 12.73 2.79
N ASN A 100 -20.99 13.09 3.01
CA ASN A 100 -20.36 13.15 4.34
C ASN A 100 -21.11 14.10 5.30
N GLU A 101 -21.65 15.19 4.77
CA GLU A 101 -22.38 16.23 5.52
C GLU A 101 -23.92 16.00 5.54
N ASP A 102 -24.41 14.84 5.09
CA ASP A 102 -25.84 14.50 5.01
C ASP A 102 -26.68 15.51 4.18
N ARG A 103 -26.05 16.20 3.21
CA ARG A 103 -26.67 17.16 2.29
C ARG A 103 -27.01 16.59 0.93
N GLY A 104 -26.55 15.37 0.62
CA GLY A 104 -26.76 14.69 -0.65
C GLY A 104 -26.63 13.19 -0.49
N THR A 105 -27.10 12.46 -1.51
CA THR A 105 -27.05 10.99 -1.56
C THR A 105 -26.38 10.47 -2.82
N THR A 106 -26.00 11.36 -3.74
CA THR A 106 -25.39 11.03 -5.03
C THR A 106 -23.88 11.20 -4.94
N MET A 107 -23.16 10.22 -5.49
CA MET A 107 -21.72 10.27 -5.70
C MET A 107 -21.38 10.22 -7.19
N VAL A 108 -20.12 10.42 -7.55
CA VAL A 108 -19.69 10.34 -8.94
C VAL A 108 -18.47 9.43 -9.03
N TRP A 109 -18.50 8.50 -9.97
CA TRP A 109 -17.42 7.58 -10.32
C TRP A 109 -16.74 8.05 -11.58
N SER A 110 -15.40 8.13 -11.57
CA SER A 110 -14.59 8.33 -12.76
C SER A 110 -14.49 7.04 -13.57
N ASP A 111 -14.55 7.13 -14.89
CA ASP A 111 -14.53 6.00 -15.83
C ASP A 111 -13.16 5.31 -15.99
N ALA A 112 -12.45 5.11 -14.89
CA ALA A 112 -11.20 4.36 -14.87
C ALA A 112 -11.38 2.93 -15.41
N THR A 113 -10.43 2.46 -16.20
CA THR A 113 -10.59 1.29 -17.07
C THR A 113 -9.76 0.07 -16.67
N SER A 114 -8.97 0.10 -15.58
CA SER A 114 -8.30 -1.11 -15.14
C SER A 114 -9.31 -2.18 -14.71
N SER A 115 -8.92 -3.46 -14.80
CA SER A 115 -9.76 -4.58 -14.38
C SER A 115 -10.17 -4.47 -12.91
N GLU A 116 -9.28 -3.95 -12.08
CA GLU A 116 -9.47 -3.74 -10.65
C GLU A 116 -10.54 -2.67 -10.38
N TYR A 117 -10.50 -1.53 -11.08
CA TYR A 117 -11.53 -0.49 -10.97
C TYR A 117 -12.90 -0.96 -11.49
N ILE A 118 -12.92 -1.70 -12.60
CA ILE A 118 -14.16 -2.28 -13.12
C ILE A 118 -14.78 -3.24 -12.11
N ALA A 119 -13.97 -4.11 -11.48
CA ALA A 119 -14.43 -5.03 -10.45
C ALA A 119 -14.95 -4.29 -9.22
N MET A 120 -14.24 -3.26 -8.74
CA MET A 120 -14.68 -2.45 -7.61
C MET A 120 -15.99 -1.71 -7.92
N GLN A 121 -16.14 -1.14 -9.13
CA GLN A 121 -17.37 -0.48 -9.56
C GLN A 121 -18.56 -1.46 -9.56
N GLY A 122 -18.34 -2.70 -10.05
CA GLY A 122 -19.37 -3.74 -10.07
C GLY A 122 -19.84 -4.17 -8.67
N ASN A 123 -19.02 -3.95 -7.66
CA ASN A 123 -19.31 -4.29 -6.26
C ASN A 123 -19.90 -3.11 -5.45
N LEU A 124 -20.09 -1.93 -6.05
CA LEU A 124 -20.70 -0.80 -5.36
C LEU A 124 -22.16 -1.12 -4.99
N SER A 125 -22.50 -1.03 -3.71
CA SER A 125 -23.89 -1.22 -3.21
C SER A 125 -24.74 0.06 -3.41
N MET A 126 -24.67 0.65 -4.61
CA MET A 126 -25.33 1.90 -4.99
C MET A 126 -26.03 1.72 -6.34
N THR A 127 -27.10 2.46 -6.55
CA THR A 127 -27.79 2.49 -7.86
C THR A 127 -26.95 3.25 -8.88
N ASN A 128 -26.65 2.64 -10.02
CA ASN A 128 -25.98 3.29 -11.14
C ASN A 128 -27.00 4.08 -11.96
N GLU A 129 -26.89 5.42 -11.97
CA GLU A 129 -27.76 6.33 -12.73
C GLU A 129 -27.36 6.46 -14.22
N GLY A 130 -26.25 5.82 -14.63
CA GLY A 130 -25.74 5.86 -15.99
C GLY A 130 -24.48 6.69 -16.17
N LYS A 131 -24.15 6.94 -17.45
CA LYS A 131 -22.96 7.70 -17.85
C LYS A 131 -23.34 9.10 -18.29
N ALA A 132 -22.50 10.07 -17.95
CA ALA A 132 -22.67 11.46 -18.36
C ALA A 132 -21.29 12.13 -18.55
N SER A 133 -21.22 13.11 -19.46
CA SER A 133 -20.09 14.00 -19.54
C SER A 133 -20.07 14.97 -18.35
N VAL A 134 -18.93 15.59 -18.12
CA VAL A 134 -18.79 16.66 -17.08
C VAL A 134 -19.86 17.74 -17.26
N TRP A 135 -20.13 18.15 -18.49
CA TRP A 135 -21.08 19.23 -18.80
C TRP A 135 -22.51 18.84 -18.51
N GLU A 136 -22.90 17.60 -18.85
CA GLU A 136 -24.23 17.06 -18.50
C GLU A 136 -24.40 16.90 -16.99
N LEU A 137 -23.35 16.47 -16.27
CA LEU A 137 -23.39 16.39 -14.80
C LEU A 137 -23.66 17.74 -14.15
N LEU A 138 -23.07 18.83 -14.67
CA LEU A 138 -23.29 20.17 -14.13
C LEU A 138 -24.73 20.67 -14.32
N GLU A 139 -25.54 20.04 -15.16
CA GLU A 139 -26.96 20.34 -15.36
C GLU A 139 -27.88 19.44 -14.53
N LYS A 140 -27.38 18.30 -13.99
CA LYS A 140 -28.17 17.40 -13.15
C LYS A 140 -28.52 18.05 -11.81
N THR A 141 -29.77 18.02 -11.40
CA THR A 141 -30.24 18.66 -10.18
C THR A 141 -29.55 18.13 -8.93
N ASP A 142 -29.36 16.82 -8.84
CA ASP A 142 -28.74 16.13 -7.71
C ASP A 142 -27.22 16.39 -7.61
N ILE A 143 -26.57 16.77 -8.69
CA ILE A 143 -25.17 17.24 -8.71
C ILE A 143 -25.12 18.74 -8.42
N ARG A 144 -25.96 19.52 -9.11
CA ARG A 144 -25.97 20.97 -9.00
C ARG A 144 -26.21 21.49 -7.57
N GLN A 145 -27.06 20.81 -6.80
CA GLN A 145 -27.32 21.17 -5.41
C GLN A 145 -26.09 21.04 -4.49
N CYS A 146 -25.07 20.27 -4.88
CA CYS A 146 -23.82 20.11 -4.14
C CYS A 146 -22.81 21.23 -4.44
N ILE A 147 -23.09 22.11 -5.42
CA ILE A 147 -22.13 23.06 -6.00
C ILE A 147 -22.69 24.50 -5.85
N LYS A 148 -21.96 25.35 -5.13
CA LYS A 148 -22.35 26.74 -4.95
C LYS A 148 -21.86 27.67 -6.05
N GLY A 149 -20.80 27.29 -6.78
CA GLY A 149 -20.20 28.12 -7.81
C GLY A 149 -18.91 27.52 -8.33
N TYR A 150 -17.94 28.34 -8.70
CA TYR A 150 -16.64 27.86 -9.13
C TYR A 150 -15.48 28.67 -8.52
N VAL A 151 -14.38 27.99 -8.28
CA VAL A 151 -13.06 28.52 -7.97
C VAL A 151 -12.28 28.64 -9.28
N LEU A 152 -11.84 29.83 -9.63
CA LEU A 152 -11.01 30.05 -10.81
C LEU A 152 -9.56 29.70 -10.50
N CYS A 153 -8.92 28.88 -11.33
CA CYS A 153 -7.50 28.59 -11.25
C CYS A 153 -6.77 28.89 -12.57
N ASN A 154 -5.45 28.92 -12.50
CA ASN A 154 -4.57 28.85 -13.65
C ASN A 154 -3.89 27.49 -13.66
N MET A 155 -4.38 26.57 -14.46
CA MET A 155 -3.88 25.18 -14.51
C MET A 155 -2.40 25.08 -14.90
N LEU A 156 -1.85 26.08 -15.58
CA LEU A 156 -0.42 26.11 -15.94
C LEU A 156 0.48 26.40 -14.72
N LYS A 157 -0.10 26.73 -13.58
CA LYS A 157 0.59 26.99 -12.31
C LYS A 157 0.17 25.96 -11.27
N GLN A 158 1.00 25.00 -10.96
CA GLN A 158 0.72 23.96 -9.96
C GLN A 158 0.28 24.55 -8.62
N GLU A 159 0.93 25.62 -8.16
CA GLU A 159 0.59 26.34 -6.93
C GLU A 159 -0.84 26.89 -6.95
N SER A 160 -1.28 27.45 -8.08
CA SER A 160 -2.67 27.93 -8.24
C SER A 160 -3.66 26.77 -8.15
N LEU A 161 -3.33 25.63 -8.72
CA LEU A 161 -4.19 24.45 -8.70
C LEU A 161 -4.28 23.84 -7.29
N ALA A 162 -3.17 23.81 -6.55
CA ALA A 162 -3.17 23.39 -5.16
C ALA A 162 -4.05 24.30 -4.30
N ALA A 163 -3.88 25.61 -4.41
CA ALA A 163 -4.72 26.57 -3.69
C ALA A 163 -6.21 26.47 -4.07
N ALA A 164 -6.51 26.24 -5.35
CA ALA A 164 -7.88 26.05 -5.82
C ALA A 164 -8.52 24.78 -5.26
N THR A 165 -7.75 23.72 -5.08
CA THR A 165 -8.24 22.45 -4.49
C THR A 165 -8.68 22.65 -3.04
N VAL A 166 -7.91 23.37 -2.23
CA VAL A 166 -8.30 23.73 -0.87
C VAL A 166 -9.52 24.65 -0.87
N ALA A 167 -9.50 25.70 -1.69
CA ALA A 167 -10.63 26.62 -1.80
C ALA A 167 -11.93 25.93 -2.25
N ALA A 168 -11.85 24.86 -3.04
CA ALA A 168 -13.02 24.14 -3.54
C ALA A 168 -13.91 23.59 -2.42
N HIS A 169 -13.34 23.00 -1.37
CA HIS A 169 -14.14 22.52 -0.25
C HIS A 169 -14.64 23.66 0.65
N VAL A 170 -13.84 24.73 0.81
CA VAL A 170 -14.23 25.91 1.63
C VAL A 170 -15.45 26.61 1.03
N TYR A 171 -15.42 26.82 -0.28
CA TYR A 171 -16.51 27.52 -0.99
C TYR A 171 -17.55 26.57 -1.58
N GLN A 172 -17.39 25.24 -1.42
CA GLN A 172 -18.25 24.21 -2.03
C GLN A 172 -18.43 24.42 -3.54
N SER A 173 -17.33 24.64 -4.23
CA SER A 173 -17.31 25.10 -5.62
C SER A 173 -16.39 24.24 -6.48
N ILE A 174 -16.78 24.00 -7.74
CA ILE A 174 -15.94 23.28 -8.70
C ILE A 174 -14.69 24.08 -9.04
N ILE A 175 -13.62 23.38 -9.40
CA ILE A 175 -12.38 23.99 -9.85
C ILE A 175 -12.45 24.19 -11.36
N VAL A 176 -12.22 25.40 -11.83
CA VAL A 176 -12.34 25.79 -13.25
C VAL A 176 -11.09 26.53 -13.70
N ASP A 177 -10.46 26.04 -14.75
CA ASP A 177 -9.37 26.76 -15.43
C ASP A 177 -9.93 27.95 -16.25
N THR A 178 -9.12 28.98 -16.42
CA THR A 178 -9.46 30.19 -17.19
C THR A 178 -10.02 29.89 -18.58
N TYR A 179 -9.59 28.78 -19.22
CA TYR A 179 -10.09 28.34 -20.52
C TYR A 179 -11.59 27.97 -20.50
N ASN A 180 -12.05 27.31 -19.44
CA ASN A 180 -13.44 26.85 -19.33
C ASN A 180 -14.36 27.85 -18.60
N GLU A 181 -13.83 28.97 -18.12
CA GLU A 181 -14.60 29.93 -17.30
C GLU A 181 -15.87 30.41 -18.00
N ALA A 182 -15.75 30.81 -19.28
CA ALA A 182 -16.90 31.32 -20.04
C ALA A 182 -18.03 30.28 -20.18
N LYS A 183 -17.67 29.02 -20.39
CA LYS A 183 -18.63 27.92 -20.51
C LYS A 183 -19.36 27.64 -19.19
N VAL A 184 -18.62 27.64 -18.08
CA VAL A 184 -19.20 27.43 -16.75
C VAL A 184 -20.14 28.61 -16.35
N LYS A 185 -19.77 29.82 -16.67
CA LYS A 185 -20.65 31.00 -16.49
C LYS A 185 -21.95 30.88 -17.31
N ALA A 186 -21.87 30.38 -18.54
CA ALA A 186 -23.06 30.17 -19.37
C ALA A 186 -24.04 29.13 -18.78
N LEU A 187 -23.53 28.16 -17.98
CA LEU A 187 -24.35 27.22 -17.22
C LEU A 187 -24.94 27.84 -15.94
N GLY A 188 -24.70 29.13 -15.68
CA GLY A 188 -25.24 29.89 -14.54
C GLY A 188 -24.47 29.74 -13.23
N TYR A 189 -23.23 29.28 -13.25
CA TYR A 189 -22.36 29.25 -12.07
C TYR A 189 -21.63 30.60 -11.90
N THR A 190 -21.49 31.05 -10.67
CA THR A 190 -20.78 32.29 -10.32
C THR A 190 -19.41 32.00 -9.70
N LYS A 191 -18.46 32.89 -9.91
CA LYS A 191 -17.13 32.79 -9.29
C LYS A 191 -17.23 33.05 -7.78
N THR A 192 -16.81 32.12 -6.97
CA THR A 192 -16.77 32.21 -5.50
C THR A 192 -15.39 32.59 -4.98
N TYR A 193 -14.34 32.21 -5.67
CA TYR A 193 -12.97 32.54 -5.30
C TYR A 193 -12.05 32.57 -6.53
N ASP A 194 -11.02 33.38 -6.47
CA ASP A 194 -10.01 33.49 -7.51
C ASP A 194 -8.63 33.01 -6.99
N ALA A 195 -8.27 31.78 -7.34
CA ALA A 195 -7.00 31.19 -6.98
C ALA A 195 -5.92 31.30 -8.09
N SER A 196 -6.19 32.00 -9.19
CA SER A 196 -5.32 32.04 -10.38
C SER A 196 -3.91 32.60 -10.13
N SER A 197 -3.74 33.36 -9.06
CA SER A 197 -2.44 33.91 -8.60
C SER A 197 -2.02 33.41 -7.21
N LYS A 198 -2.78 32.49 -6.61
CA LYS A 198 -2.54 32.00 -5.25
C LYS A 198 -1.51 30.85 -5.25
N THR A 199 -1.01 30.53 -4.07
CA THR A 199 0.00 29.48 -3.83
C THR A 199 -0.45 28.55 -2.70
N SER A 200 0.24 27.43 -2.51
CA SER A 200 0.05 26.53 -1.35
C SER A 200 0.23 27.28 -0.03
N ALA A 201 1.21 28.18 0.04
CA ALA A 201 1.42 29.03 1.23
C ALA A 201 0.25 29.96 1.47
N THR A 202 -0.34 30.53 0.42
CA THR A 202 -1.57 31.35 0.53
C THR A 202 -2.73 30.49 1.04
N ALA A 203 -2.92 29.30 0.49
CA ALA A 203 -3.98 28.39 0.94
C ALA A 203 -3.82 27.99 2.41
N TRP A 204 -2.59 27.72 2.84
CA TRP A 204 -2.27 27.43 4.23
C TRP A 204 -2.66 28.59 5.15
N THR A 205 -2.26 29.80 4.80
CA THR A 205 -2.55 31.00 5.61
C THR A 205 -4.03 31.32 5.66
N GLU A 206 -4.76 31.22 4.53
CA GLU A 206 -6.16 31.61 4.43
C GLU A 206 -7.13 30.55 4.95
N PHE A 207 -6.80 29.23 4.81
CA PHE A 207 -7.78 28.17 4.97
C PHE A 207 -7.42 27.09 5.99
N LYS A 208 -6.26 27.16 6.66
CA LYS A 208 -5.84 26.16 7.66
C LYS A 208 -6.96 25.78 8.64
N ASP A 209 -7.65 26.77 9.19
CA ASP A 209 -8.69 26.55 10.20
C ASP A 209 -9.99 25.94 9.62
N SER A 210 -10.11 25.89 8.31
CA SER A 210 -11.21 25.25 7.58
C SER A 210 -10.86 23.83 7.14
N CYS A 211 -9.66 23.36 7.42
CA CYS A 211 -9.16 22.06 7.01
C CYS A 211 -9.11 21.07 8.17
N ASN A 212 -9.34 19.80 7.85
CA ASN A 212 -9.08 18.69 8.76
C ASN A 212 -7.60 18.31 8.72
N ASN A 213 -7.06 17.92 9.87
CA ASN A 213 -5.64 17.61 10.04
C ASN A 213 -5.36 16.10 10.23
N ASN A 214 -6.22 15.23 9.70
CA ASN A 214 -6.08 13.78 9.82
C ASN A 214 -5.60 13.10 8.52
N ALA A 215 -5.24 13.87 7.50
CA ALA A 215 -4.53 13.47 6.31
C ALA A 215 -4.00 14.70 5.57
N LEU A 216 -3.03 14.48 4.69
CA LEU A 216 -2.55 15.47 3.72
C LEU A 216 -2.63 14.86 2.33
N VAL A 217 -2.94 15.63 1.30
CA VAL A 217 -2.84 15.21 -0.09
C VAL A 217 -1.74 16.00 -0.80
N LEU A 218 -0.86 15.25 -1.49
CA LEU A 218 0.23 15.79 -2.29
C LEU A 218 -0.05 15.61 -3.77
N MET A 219 0.36 16.58 -4.57
CA MET A 219 0.26 16.49 -6.01
C MET A 219 1.64 16.71 -6.66
N PRO A 220 2.26 15.67 -7.21
CA PRO A 220 3.54 15.81 -7.90
C PRO A 220 3.38 16.41 -9.29
N THR A 221 2.25 16.13 -9.96
CA THR A 221 1.95 16.58 -11.31
C THR A 221 0.52 17.11 -11.43
N LEU A 222 0.22 17.75 -12.56
CA LEU A 222 -1.14 18.26 -12.82
C LEU A 222 -2.15 17.14 -13.08
N THR A 223 -1.68 15.93 -13.43
CA THR A 223 -2.53 14.75 -13.70
C THR A 223 -2.89 13.95 -12.45
N ALA A 224 -2.31 14.25 -11.30
CA ALA A 224 -2.64 13.55 -10.05
C ALA A 224 -4.12 13.69 -9.69
N ASN A 225 -4.76 12.59 -9.30
CA ASN A 225 -6.23 12.47 -9.27
C ASN A 225 -6.84 12.41 -7.86
N ASN A 226 -6.13 12.88 -6.85
CA ASN A 226 -6.59 12.85 -5.46
C ASN A 226 -7.28 14.14 -5.00
N LYS A 227 -7.52 15.08 -5.91
CA LYS A 227 -8.22 16.34 -5.59
C LYS A 227 -9.62 16.10 -5.04
N GLY A 228 -10.32 15.14 -5.64
CA GLY A 228 -11.64 14.72 -5.19
C GLY A 228 -11.63 14.21 -3.74
N PHE A 229 -10.61 13.45 -3.35
CA PHE A 229 -10.48 12.98 -1.96
C PHE A 229 -10.17 14.12 -0.98
N ALA A 230 -9.27 15.02 -1.36
CA ALA A 230 -8.96 16.19 -0.55
C ALA A 230 -10.21 17.08 -0.31
N ILE A 231 -11.00 17.29 -1.34
CA ILE A 231 -12.26 18.07 -1.27
C ILE A 231 -13.28 17.36 -0.39
N ALA A 232 -13.49 16.05 -0.59
CA ALA A 232 -14.47 15.23 0.14
C ALA A 232 -14.24 15.26 1.66
N HIS A 233 -13.00 15.37 2.07
CA HIS A 233 -12.59 15.29 3.47
C HIS A 233 -12.06 16.61 4.05
N LYS A 234 -12.17 17.71 3.30
CA LYS A 234 -11.69 19.05 3.73
C LYS A 234 -10.22 19.04 4.14
N LEU A 235 -9.36 18.44 3.32
CA LEU A 235 -7.94 18.30 3.63
C LEU A 235 -7.12 19.44 3.03
N MET A 236 -5.98 19.71 3.64
CA MET A 236 -4.93 20.45 2.95
C MET A 236 -4.48 19.67 1.71
N PHE A 237 -4.21 20.43 0.66
CA PHE A 237 -3.69 19.93 -0.60
C PHE A 237 -2.52 20.82 -1.03
N ILE A 238 -1.35 20.23 -1.23
CA ILE A 238 -0.16 20.98 -1.63
C ILE A 238 0.58 20.28 -2.75
N ASN A 239 1.36 21.03 -3.51
CA ASN A 239 2.49 20.52 -4.26
C ASN A 239 3.77 20.98 -3.53
N TYR A 240 4.71 20.04 -3.36
CA TYR A 240 5.97 20.36 -2.71
C TYR A 240 6.94 20.97 -3.74
N ASN A 241 7.40 22.17 -3.46
CA ASN A 241 8.43 22.84 -4.25
C ASN A 241 9.61 23.16 -3.35
N LYS A 242 10.74 22.51 -3.59
CA LYS A 242 12.01 22.93 -3.07
C LYS A 242 12.87 23.46 -4.21
N LYS A 243 13.42 24.62 -4.03
CA LYS A 243 14.25 25.25 -5.04
C LYS A 243 15.58 24.50 -5.18
N TYR A 244 15.61 23.44 -6.00
CA TYR A 244 16.84 22.75 -6.37
C TYR A 244 17.55 23.39 -7.57
N ALA A 245 16.82 24.14 -8.39
CA ALA A 245 17.37 24.79 -9.56
C ALA A 245 16.99 26.27 -9.59
N SER A 246 17.82 27.06 -10.25
CA SER A 246 17.63 28.50 -10.43
C SER A 246 16.31 28.91 -11.13
N THR A 247 15.56 27.97 -11.64
CA THR A 247 14.32 28.14 -12.43
C THR A 247 13.04 27.86 -11.64
N ALA A 248 13.09 27.37 -10.39
CA ALA A 248 11.90 27.11 -9.61
C ALA A 248 11.26 28.41 -9.12
N SER A 249 9.95 28.55 -9.30
CA SER A 249 9.18 29.75 -9.00
C SER A 249 8.88 29.98 -7.50
N GLY A 250 9.46 29.23 -6.62
CA GLY A 250 9.29 29.36 -5.17
C GLY A 250 9.75 28.15 -4.40
N ASP A 251 10.01 28.31 -3.11
CA ASP A 251 10.30 27.26 -2.14
C ASP A 251 9.19 27.27 -1.09
N ASN A 252 8.41 26.17 -1.00
CA ASN A 252 7.37 26.02 0.01
C ASN A 252 7.72 24.92 1.04
N SER A 253 8.97 24.53 1.13
CA SER A 253 9.43 23.47 2.03
C SER A 253 9.15 23.77 3.50
N SER A 254 9.25 25.04 3.91
CA SER A 254 8.88 25.48 5.27
C SER A 254 7.39 25.28 5.55
N VAL A 255 6.52 25.64 4.60
CA VAL A 255 5.07 25.44 4.69
C VAL A 255 4.72 23.96 4.78
N CYS A 256 5.39 23.11 3.98
CA CYS A 256 5.20 21.67 4.07
C CYS A 256 5.55 21.12 5.45
N LYS A 257 6.68 21.55 6.03
CA LYS A 257 7.08 21.17 7.40
C LYS A 257 6.07 21.63 8.45
N GLU A 258 5.54 22.85 8.32
CA GLU A 258 4.51 23.36 9.22
C GLU A 258 3.22 22.52 9.12
N ILE A 259 2.81 22.14 7.90
CA ILE A 259 1.63 21.29 7.68
C ILE A 259 1.87 19.90 8.27
N LEU A 260 3.02 19.26 8.03
CA LEU A 260 3.35 17.96 8.59
C LEU A 260 3.33 17.97 10.14
N ALA A 261 3.83 19.03 10.76
CA ALA A 261 3.80 19.20 12.21
C ALA A 261 2.39 19.50 12.76
N TRP A 262 1.49 20.07 11.93
CA TRP A 262 0.10 20.34 12.30
C TRP A 262 -0.79 19.10 12.17
N LEU A 263 -0.43 18.11 11.35
CA LEU A 263 -1.20 16.90 11.23
C LEU A 263 -1.30 16.17 12.57
N LYS A 264 -2.39 15.46 12.78
CA LYS A 264 -2.46 14.47 13.84
C LYS A 264 -1.39 13.40 13.60
N PRO A 265 -0.68 12.94 14.63
CA PRO A 265 0.26 11.85 14.46
C PRO A 265 -0.41 10.62 13.82
N LEU A 266 0.35 9.86 13.06
CA LEU A 266 -0.09 8.69 12.29
C LEU A 266 -1.04 9.02 11.14
N SER A 267 -1.01 10.25 10.65
CA SER A 267 -1.80 10.65 9.47
C SER A 267 -1.16 10.17 8.18
N PRO A 268 -1.94 9.69 7.19
CA PRO A 268 -1.43 9.40 5.86
C PRO A 268 -1.14 10.70 5.10
N VAL A 269 -0.02 10.70 4.39
CA VAL A 269 0.34 11.70 3.39
C VAL A 269 0.14 11.05 2.02
N ILE A 270 -1.00 11.34 1.38
CA ILE A 270 -1.52 10.63 0.21
C ILE A 270 -1.05 11.30 -1.07
N GLY A 271 -0.51 10.53 -1.99
CA GLY A 271 0.01 11.02 -3.27
C GLY A 271 1.48 10.70 -3.45
N TRP A 272 2.21 11.59 -4.06
CA TRP A 272 3.66 11.46 -4.26
C TRP A 272 4.28 12.84 -4.47
N GLU A 273 5.61 12.89 -4.48
CA GLU A 273 6.36 14.12 -4.78
C GLU A 273 7.46 13.83 -5.79
N GLN A 274 7.66 14.71 -6.76
CA GLN A 274 8.65 14.58 -7.82
C GLN A 274 9.71 15.70 -7.84
N ASN A 275 9.53 16.74 -7.04
CA ASN A 275 10.42 17.91 -7.01
C ASN A 275 11.52 17.79 -5.94
N ILE A 276 11.65 16.64 -5.34
CA ILE A 276 12.64 16.28 -4.34
C ILE A 276 12.98 14.80 -4.53
N ASP A 277 14.15 14.36 -4.10
CA ASP A 277 14.45 12.94 -4.11
C ASP A 277 13.57 12.18 -3.11
N GLU A 278 13.23 10.96 -3.48
CA GLU A 278 12.35 10.07 -2.72
C GLU A 278 12.78 9.92 -1.28
N HIS A 279 14.06 9.61 -1.06
CA HIS A 279 14.62 9.39 0.27
C HIS A 279 14.39 10.59 1.19
N THR A 280 14.81 11.77 0.76
CA THR A 280 14.69 13.00 1.56
C THR A 280 13.22 13.31 1.90
N PHE A 281 12.29 13.04 0.99
CA PHE A 281 10.88 13.34 1.24
C PHE A 281 10.22 12.34 2.18
N VAL A 282 10.44 11.05 1.97
CA VAL A 282 9.92 9.99 2.86
C VAL A 282 10.51 10.15 4.27
N ASP A 283 11.78 10.52 4.36
CA ASP A 283 12.44 10.80 5.63
C ASP A 283 11.78 11.98 6.38
N LEU A 284 11.52 13.08 5.66
CA LEU A 284 10.80 14.24 6.22
C LEU A 284 9.41 13.87 6.77
N VAL A 285 8.66 13.05 6.05
CA VAL A 285 7.34 12.56 6.48
C VAL A 285 7.49 11.63 7.68
N SER A 286 8.47 10.70 7.65
CA SER A 286 8.75 9.77 8.74
C SER A 286 9.08 10.49 10.04
N GLN A 287 9.99 11.48 10.00
CA GLN A 287 10.39 12.27 11.17
C GLN A 287 9.23 12.99 11.86
N SER A 288 8.19 13.34 11.12
CA SER A 288 6.98 13.96 11.65
C SER A 288 6.02 12.98 12.35
N GLY A 289 6.29 11.68 12.31
CA GLY A 289 5.40 10.62 12.82
C GLY A 289 4.19 10.35 11.92
N ASN A 290 4.33 10.61 10.62
CA ASN A 290 3.34 10.34 9.59
C ASN A 290 3.87 9.33 8.57
N MET A 291 3.04 8.84 7.66
CA MET A 291 3.42 7.84 6.66
C MET A 291 3.08 8.32 5.26
N MET A 292 4.00 8.13 4.33
CA MET A 292 3.74 8.37 2.91
C MET A 292 2.89 7.24 2.32
N VAL A 293 1.85 7.57 1.58
CA VAL A 293 1.00 6.60 0.87
C VAL A 293 1.10 6.90 -0.63
N PRO A 294 1.95 6.15 -1.38
CA PRO A 294 2.10 6.34 -2.82
C PRO A 294 0.79 6.09 -3.55
N ALA A 295 0.16 7.15 -4.04
CA ALA A 295 -1.23 7.12 -4.48
C ALA A 295 -1.60 8.20 -5.52
N ASP A 296 -0.62 8.86 -6.14
CA ASP A 296 -0.85 9.98 -7.06
C ASP A 296 -1.59 9.61 -8.36
N TRP A 297 -1.64 8.30 -8.70
CA TRP A 297 -2.37 7.77 -9.86
C TRP A 297 -3.70 7.12 -9.52
N LEU A 298 -4.18 7.26 -8.26
CA LEU A 298 -5.46 6.69 -7.86
C LEU A 298 -6.63 7.49 -8.43
N TYR A 299 -7.70 6.76 -8.78
CA TYR A 299 -9.01 7.29 -9.12
C TYR A 299 -10.04 6.85 -8.09
N ASN A 300 -11.14 7.58 -7.99
CA ASN A 300 -12.33 7.16 -7.24
C ASN A 300 -12.11 6.93 -5.74
N LEU A 301 -11.04 7.44 -5.14
CA LEU A 301 -10.72 7.17 -3.74
C LEU A 301 -11.88 7.48 -2.76
N PRO A 302 -12.72 8.53 -2.96
CA PRO A 302 -13.92 8.72 -2.14
C PRO A 302 -14.90 7.54 -2.17
N LEU A 303 -15.07 6.88 -3.33
CA LEU A 303 -15.99 5.76 -3.45
C LEU A 303 -15.34 4.43 -3.03
N THR A 304 -14.08 4.21 -3.39
CA THR A 304 -13.38 2.97 -3.05
C THR A 304 -13.15 2.83 -1.55
N SER A 305 -12.89 3.93 -0.85
CA SER A 305 -12.72 3.96 0.62
C SER A 305 -14.08 3.87 1.37
N ALA A 306 -15.19 4.24 0.73
CA ALA A 306 -16.54 4.13 1.29
C ALA A 306 -17.14 2.73 1.10
N ASN A 307 -16.65 1.96 0.15
CA ASN A 307 -17.23 0.67 -0.22
C ASN A 307 -16.80 -0.43 0.72
N TYR A 308 -17.25 -0.37 1.95
CA TYR A 308 -17.20 -1.51 2.86
C TYR A 308 -18.29 -2.50 2.47
N SER A 309 -17.98 -3.44 1.59
CA SER A 309 -18.80 -4.64 1.46
C SER A 309 -18.59 -5.45 2.75
N GLY A 310 -19.36 -5.14 3.78
CA GLY A 310 -19.14 -5.57 5.16
C GLY A 310 -19.21 -7.07 5.43
N ASN A 311 -19.10 -7.94 4.42
CA ASN A 311 -19.46 -9.33 4.56
C ASN A 311 -18.35 -10.34 4.26
N GLN A 312 -17.23 -9.95 3.67
CA GLN A 312 -16.12 -10.88 3.43
C GLN A 312 -14.78 -10.22 3.67
N ILE A 313 -14.06 -10.74 4.64
CA ILE A 313 -12.69 -10.38 4.91
C ILE A 313 -11.81 -11.39 4.20
N GLY A 314 -11.04 -10.96 3.21
CA GLY A 314 -9.99 -11.78 2.61
C GLY A 314 -8.92 -12.15 3.63
N LEU A 315 -8.48 -13.39 3.63
CA LEU A 315 -7.51 -13.92 4.58
C LEU A 315 -6.31 -14.47 3.84
N ALA A 316 -5.12 -14.13 4.29
CA ALA A 316 -3.89 -14.72 3.76
C ALA A 316 -3.84 -16.22 4.05
N THR A 317 -3.40 -16.99 3.06
CA THR A 317 -2.99 -18.38 3.23
C THR A 317 -1.64 -18.40 3.92
N VAL A 318 -1.48 -19.22 4.93
CA VAL A 318 -0.23 -19.30 5.71
C VAL A 318 0.37 -20.70 5.63
N THR A 319 1.70 -20.76 5.72
CA THR A 319 2.44 -22.01 5.77
C THR A 319 2.18 -22.74 7.08
N ASN A 320 1.78 -24.01 6.98
CA ASN A 320 1.66 -24.85 8.17
C ASN A 320 3.04 -25.44 8.55
N PRO A 321 3.63 -25.01 9.67
CA PRO A 321 4.97 -25.42 10.05
C PRO A 321 5.12 -26.91 10.40
N ARG A 322 4.02 -27.62 10.69
CA ARG A 322 4.08 -29.08 10.89
C ARG A 322 4.49 -29.86 9.66
N TYR A 323 4.25 -29.33 8.47
CA TYR A 323 4.62 -29.97 7.21
C TYR A 323 6.00 -29.55 6.71
N ILE A 324 6.70 -28.71 7.45
CA ILE A 324 8.06 -28.31 7.09
C ILE A 324 9.02 -29.44 7.43
N ASN A 325 9.86 -29.81 6.46
CA ASN A 325 10.98 -30.71 6.70
C ASN A 325 12.17 -29.90 7.19
N PHE A 326 12.44 -29.95 8.49
CA PHE A 326 13.57 -29.28 9.11
C PHE A 326 14.87 -30.06 8.87
N SER A 327 15.91 -29.36 8.42
CA SER A 327 17.22 -29.96 8.14
C SER A 327 18.34 -28.98 8.51
N ASP A 328 19.33 -29.46 9.26
CA ASP A 328 20.49 -28.68 9.68
C ASP A 328 21.59 -28.60 8.60
N THR A 329 21.47 -29.37 7.52
CA THR A 329 22.51 -29.47 6.48
C THR A 329 22.14 -28.80 5.17
N THR A 330 21.00 -28.15 5.11
CA THR A 330 20.48 -27.47 3.92
C THR A 330 20.58 -25.96 4.06
N SER A 331 21.08 -25.28 3.04
CA SER A 331 20.97 -23.83 2.92
C SER A 331 19.60 -23.46 2.35
N TYR A 332 19.05 -22.33 2.79
CA TYR A 332 17.72 -21.87 2.39
C TYR A 332 17.80 -20.49 1.74
N ALA A 333 17.08 -20.31 0.65
CA ALA A 333 16.90 -19.03 0.00
C ALA A 333 15.39 -18.70 -0.11
N SER A 334 15.02 -17.48 0.22
CA SER A 334 13.67 -16.97 0.05
C SER A 334 13.71 -15.66 -0.71
N PHE A 335 12.74 -15.48 -1.58
CA PHE A 335 12.62 -14.32 -2.46
C PHE A 335 11.32 -13.59 -2.18
N PHE A 336 11.38 -12.26 -2.10
CA PHE A 336 10.17 -11.46 -1.98
C PHE A 336 10.20 -10.30 -2.96
N LEU A 337 9.04 -10.00 -3.54
CA LEU A 337 8.84 -8.86 -4.44
C LEU A 337 8.71 -7.59 -3.60
N THR A 338 9.50 -6.56 -3.95
CA THR A 338 9.50 -5.25 -3.29
C THR A 338 8.39 -4.33 -3.81
N ASP A 339 8.39 -3.08 -3.38
CA ASP A 339 7.50 -1.99 -3.82
C ASP A 339 6.00 -2.24 -3.53
N GLY A 340 5.71 -3.17 -2.63
CA GLY A 340 4.37 -3.49 -2.18
C GLY A 340 3.73 -2.45 -1.26
N ASP A 341 4.43 -1.39 -0.88
CA ASP A 341 3.91 -0.19 -0.23
C ASP A 341 3.14 0.72 -1.20
N ASN A 342 3.31 0.53 -2.52
CA ASN A 342 2.75 1.36 -3.57
C ASN A 342 1.29 0.98 -3.89
N VAL A 343 0.35 1.68 -3.24
CA VAL A 343 -1.10 1.42 -3.36
C VAL A 343 -1.61 1.60 -4.79
N GLN A 344 -1.10 2.61 -5.51
CA GLN A 344 -1.54 2.87 -6.89
C GLN A 344 -1.14 1.75 -7.85
N TRP A 345 -0.02 1.06 -7.60
CA TRP A 345 0.36 -0.09 -8.39
C TRP A 345 -0.63 -1.25 -8.21
N MET A 346 -1.13 -1.48 -7.00
CA MET A 346 -2.08 -2.55 -6.72
C MET A 346 -3.36 -2.46 -7.57
N VAL A 347 -3.84 -1.24 -7.87
CA VAL A 347 -5.06 -1.02 -8.68
C VAL A 347 -4.78 -0.86 -10.18
N ASN A 348 -3.54 -0.78 -10.59
CA ASN A 348 -3.16 -0.58 -11.98
C ASN A 348 -2.44 -1.82 -12.54
N SER A 349 -3.19 -2.90 -12.70
CA SER A 349 -2.75 -4.14 -13.34
C SER A 349 -1.78 -4.99 -12.52
N PHE A 350 -1.81 -4.93 -11.20
CA PHE A 350 -1.01 -5.81 -10.36
C PHE A 350 -1.59 -7.24 -10.31
N GLU A 351 -2.88 -7.37 -9.94
CA GLU A 351 -3.49 -8.68 -9.67
C GLU A 351 -3.53 -9.57 -10.91
N ASN A 352 -4.04 -9.06 -12.03
CA ASN A 352 -4.28 -9.83 -13.26
C ASN A 352 -3.09 -9.82 -14.22
N SER A 353 -1.94 -9.37 -13.80
CA SER A 353 -0.74 -9.26 -14.62
C SER A 353 0.29 -10.32 -14.28
N LYS A 354 1.42 -10.25 -14.99
CA LYS A 354 2.63 -11.00 -14.71
C LYS A 354 3.24 -10.71 -13.32
N TYR A 355 2.73 -9.73 -12.57
CA TYR A 355 3.20 -9.47 -11.22
C TYR A 355 2.64 -10.43 -10.19
N TYR A 356 1.38 -10.85 -10.33
CA TYR A 356 0.72 -11.65 -9.30
C TYR A 356 0.13 -12.96 -9.83
N LEU A 357 -0.79 -12.92 -10.80
CA LEU A 357 -1.51 -14.12 -11.26
C LEU A 357 -0.92 -14.77 -12.53
N ASN A 358 -0.31 -14.01 -13.42
CA ASN A 358 0.03 -14.44 -14.77
C ASN A 358 1.53 -14.57 -15.03
N ASN A 359 2.28 -15.14 -14.08
CA ASN A 359 3.68 -15.46 -14.29
C ASN A 359 4.07 -16.74 -13.55
N ASP A 360 5.37 -16.93 -13.34
CA ASP A 360 5.92 -18.06 -12.61
C ASP A 360 5.52 -18.11 -11.11
N ASN A 361 4.75 -17.14 -10.60
CA ASN A 361 4.33 -17.08 -9.19
C ASN A 361 3.58 -18.32 -8.75
N LEU A 362 2.74 -18.86 -9.61
CA LEU A 362 1.94 -20.05 -9.29
C LEU A 362 2.80 -21.31 -9.10
N THR A 363 4.03 -21.29 -9.61
CA THR A 363 4.98 -22.41 -9.58
C THR A 363 6.22 -22.11 -8.74
N THR A 364 6.44 -20.86 -8.34
CA THR A 364 7.58 -20.43 -7.52
C THR A 364 7.15 -20.11 -6.09
N LYS A 365 8.07 -20.29 -5.14
CA LYS A 365 7.86 -19.96 -3.73
C LYS A 365 8.25 -18.51 -3.42
N ILE A 366 7.82 -17.57 -4.26
CA ILE A 366 8.05 -16.14 -4.02
C ILE A 366 7.07 -15.61 -2.98
N SER A 367 7.49 -14.60 -2.23
CA SER A 367 6.63 -13.88 -1.29
C SER A 367 6.31 -12.50 -1.83
N PHE A 368 5.16 -11.93 -1.44
CA PHE A 368 4.72 -10.62 -1.89
C PHE A 368 4.60 -9.66 -0.73
N GLY A 369 5.26 -8.50 -0.85
CA GLY A 369 4.91 -7.33 -0.06
C GLY A 369 3.59 -6.76 -0.55
N LEU A 370 2.63 -6.52 0.35
CA LEU A 370 1.37 -5.87 0.05
C LEU A 370 1.07 -4.81 1.12
N PRO A 371 0.45 -3.67 0.75
CA PRO A 371 0.10 -2.61 1.69
C PRO A 371 -1.24 -2.94 2.35
N ILE A 372 -1.26 -3.97 3.19
CA ILE A 372 -2.48 -4.54 3.80
C ILE A 372 -3.27 -3.47 4.57
N CYS A 373 -2.58 -2.66 5.38
CA CYS A 373 -3.23 -1.61 6.18
C CYS A 373 -3.91 -0.57 5.29
N ASN A 374 -3.22 -0.12 4.25
CA ASN A 374 -3.73 0.90 3.33
C ASN A 374 -4.89 0.35 2.49
N LEU A 375 -4.72 -0.85 1.91
CA LEU A 375 -5.80 -1.48 1.14
C LEU A 375 -7.02 -1.80 2.00
N ALA A 376 -6.83 -2.20 3.26
CA ALA A 376 -7.95 -2.48 4.15
C ALA A 376 -8.84 -1.27 4.41
N THR A 377 -8.30 -0.06 4.31
CA THR A 377 -9.03 1.20 4.53
C THR A 377 -9.41 1.92 3.25
N MET A 378 -8.55 1.88 2.23
CA MET A 378 -8.73 2.61 0.98
C MET A 378 -9.48 1.78 -0.07
N MET A 379 -9.26 0.47 -0.11
CA MET A 379 -9.75 -0.44 -1.16
C MET A 379 -9.99 -1.86 -0.63
N PRO A 380 -10.89 -2.06 0.34
CA PRO A 380 -11.08 -3.35 1.01
C PRO A 380 -11.48 -4.49 0.06
N ASN A 381 -12.21 -4.18 -1.01
CA ASN A 381 -12.59 -5.18 -2.02
C ASN A 381 -11.38 -5.70 -2.81
N LEU A 382 -10.45 -4.81 -3.17
CA LEU A 382 -9.21 -5.20 -3.84
C LEU A 382 -8.35 -6.09 -2.94
N LEU A 383 -8.20 -5.70 -1.66
CA LEU A 383 -7.46 -6.53 -0.71
C LEU A 383 -8.08 -7.92 -0.58
N THR A 384 -9.41 -8.01 -0.51
CA THR A 384 -10.12 -9.30 -0.45
C THR A 384 -9.81 -10.16 -1.67
N SER A 385 -9.82 -9.57 -2.87
CA SER A 385 -9.47 -10.26 -4.12
C SER A 385 -8.02 -10.76 -4.12
N LEU A 386 -7.07 -9.89 -3.78
CA LEU A 386 -5.65 -10.24 -3.74
C LEU A 386 -5.36 -11.42 -2.80
N LEU A 387 -5.95 -11.41 -1.60
CA LEU A 387 -5.75 -12.49 -0.63
C LEU A 387 -6.48 -13.78 -1.03
N ALA A 388 -7.64 -13.69 -1.66
CA ALA A 388 -8.38 -14.86 -2.17
C ALA A 388 -7.64 -15.55 -3.33
N ASN A 389 -6.87 -14.79 -4.11
CA ASN A 389 -6.11 -15.28 -5.25
C ASN A 389 -4.64 -15.61 -4.92
N GLN A 390 -4.26 -15.58 -3.65
CA GLN A 390 -2.91 -15.94 -3.22
C GLN A 390 -2.60 -17.42 -3.55
N ALA A 391 -1.50 -17.67 -4.25
CA ALA A 391 -1.03 -19.03 -4.45
C ALA A 391 -0.57 -19.65 -3.11
N PRO A 392 -0.92 -20.93 -2.83
CA PRO A 392 -0.59 -21.57 -1.54
C PRO A 392 0.90 -21.64 -1.23
N SER A 393 1.77 -21.59 -2.26
CA SER A 393 3.23 -21.60 -2.12
C SER A 393 3.83 -20.23 -1.79
N ASN A 394 3.04 -19.16 -1.87
CA ASN A 394 3.50 -17.79 -1.63
C ASN A 394 3.20 -17.35 -0.20
N SER A 395 4.03 -16.48 0.36
CA SER A 395 3.73 -15.77 1.61
C SER A 395 3.33 -14.33 1.32
N ILE A 396 2.48 -13.78 2.16
CA ILE A 396 2.12 -12.36 2.15
C ILE A 396 2.83 -11.65 3.30
N ILE A 397 3.36 -10.48 3.01
CA ILE A 397 4.09 -9.62 3.93
C ILE A 397 3.33 -8.29 4.00
N GLU A 398 2.99 -7.80 5.18
CA GLU A 398 2.62 -6.39 5.35
C GLU A 398 3.85 -5.55 5.11
N TYR A 399 3.88 -4.79 4.00
CA TYR A 399 5.08 -4.12 3.54
C TYR A 399 4.98 -2.61 3.73
N GLY A 400 5.96 -2.04 4.42
CA GLY A 400 6.02 -0.62 4.76
C GLY A 400 5.33 -0.24 6.09
N GLY A 401 4.39 -1.06 6.59
CA GLY A 401 3.72 -0.78 7.87
C GLY A 401 2.75 0.40 7.81
N ALA A 402 1.63 0.26 7.10
CA ALA A 402 0.60 1.28 6.90
C ALA A 402 1.04 2.50 6.07
N GLY A 403 2.14 2.40 5.36
CA GLY A 403 2.65 3.42 4.45
C GLY A 403 4.17 3.37 4.33
N TYR A 404 4.70 4.10 3.37
CA TYR A 404 6.14 4.18 3.15
C TYR A 404 6.78 5.12 4.18
N MET A 405 7.59 4.57 5.05
CA MET A 405 8.34 5.29 6.08
C MET A 405 9.64 4.57 6.43
N TYR A 406 10.60 5.31 6.95
CA TYR A 406 11.81 4.71 7.55
C TYR A 406 11.59 4.51 9.05
N ALA A 407 11.56 3.24 9.46
CA ALA A 407 11.21 2.88 10.83
C ALA A 407 12.21 3.38 11.88
N ASP A 408 13.48 3.51 11.50
CA ASP A 408 14.55 4.04 12.36
C ASP A 408 14.47 5.57 12.54
N ASP A 409 13.83 6.29 11.63
CA ASP A 409 13.63 7.73 11.76
C ASP A 409 12.19 8.16 12.06
N PHE A 410 11.27 7.21 12.11
CA PHE A 410 9.86 7.47 12.38
C PHE A 410 9.66 8.19 13.70
N ALA A 411 8.98 9.34 13.65
CA ALA A 411 8.67 10.21 14.78
C ALA A 411 9.91 10.72 15.55
N SER A 412 11.09 10.81 14.88
CA SER A 412 12.30 11.31 15.53
C SER A 412 12.19 12.76 16.01
N ASN A 413 11.30 13.55 15.43
CA ASN A 413 10.99 14.92 15.83
C ASN A 413 9.77 15.03 16.79
N ALA A 414 9.26 13.91 17.33
CA ALA A 414 8.06 13.85 18.15
C ALA A 414 8.23 12.90 19.36
N ASP A 415 7.14 12.49 19.99
CA ASP A 415 7.13 11.46 21.04
C ASP A 415 7.26 10.06 20.41
N ARG A 416 8.47 9.73 19.97
CA ARG A 416 8.80 8.53 19.19
C ARG A 416 8.32 7.25 19.83
N THR A 417 8.67 6.99 21.09
CA THR A 417 8.34 5.73 21.77
C THR A 417 6.83 5.48 21.84
N ASN A 418 6.05 6.51 22.17
CA ASN A 418 4.59 6.42 22.23
C ASN A 418 3.97 6.26 20.83
N LEU A 419 4.48 7.00 19.82
CA LEU A 419 3.97 6.93 18.46
C LEU A 419 4.33 5.61 17.78
N LEU A 420 5.52 5.08 18.00
CA LEU A 420 5.89 3.73 17.53
C LEU A 420 4.98 2.66 18.14
N ALA A 421 4.70 2.71 19.44
CA ALA A 421 3.81 1.74 20.09
C ALA A 421 2.39 1.80 19.51
N LYS A 422 1.85 3.00 19.29
CA LYS A 422 0.52 3.19 18.68
C LYS A 422 0.49 2.72 17.23
N HIS A 423 1.51 3.05 16.45
CA HIS A 423 1.62 2.63 15.07
C HIS A 423 1.76 1.10 14.96
N ALA A 424 2.61 0.51 15.78
CA ALA A 424 2.78 -0.94 15.85
C ALA A 424 1.48 -1.69 16.22
N ALA A 425 0.70 -1.14 17.16
CA ALA A 425 -0.61 -1.70 17.50
C ALA A 425 -1.59 -1.61 16.33
N LEU A 426 -1.65 -0.48 15.63
CA LEU A 426 -2.46 -0.28 14.44
C LEU A 426 -2.12 -1.31 13.35
N VAL A 427 -0.84 -1.41 12.98
CA VAL A 427 -0.37 -2.36 11.96
C VAL A 427 -0.64 -3.80 12.40
N GLY A 428 -0.34 -4.14 13.65
CA GLY A 428 -0.59 -5.46 14.21
C GLY A 428 -2.07 -5.86 14.15
N ASN A 429 -2.99 -4.92 14.38
CA ASN A 429 -4.43 -5.17 14.29
C ASN A 429 -4.86 -5.50 12.86
N HIS A 430 -4.41 -4.72 11.86
CA HIS A 430 -4.72 -5.00 10.46
C HIS A 430 -4.14 -6.35 10.00
N MET A 431 -2.91 -6.66 10.40
CA MET A 431 -2.27 -7.95 10.10
C MET A 431 -3.06 -9.12 10.70
N LYS A 432 -3.46 -9.02 11.97
CA LYS A 432 -4.27 -10.05 12.67
C LYS A 432 -5.59 -10.32 11.92
N GLN A 433 -6.30 -9.26 11.54
CA GLN A 433 -7.56 -9.37 10.80
C GLN A 433 -7.42 -10.10 9.46
N ARG A 434 -6.27 -10.05 8.84
CA ARG A 434 -6.00 -10.64 7.52
C ARG A 434 -5.13 -11.89 7.56
N ARG A 435 -4.77 -12.38 8.76
CA ARG A 435 -3.85 -13.51 8.97
C ARG A 435 -2.44 -13.30 8.39
N VAL A 436 -2.01 -12.08 8.21
CA VAL A 436 -0.65 -11.79 7.75
C VAL A 436 0.30 -11.93 8.93
N LYS A 437 1.34 -12.74 8.78
CA LYS A 437 2.25 -13.16 9.85
C LYS A 437 3.64 -12.53 9.77
N ILE A 438 3.96 -11.85 8.68
CA ILE A 438 5.27 -11.24 8.44
C ILE A 438 5.08 -9.74 8.22
N LEU A 439 5.91 -8.95 8.90
CA LEU A 439 6.01 -7.51 8.69
C LEU A 439 7.28 -7.18 7.92
N GLY A 440 7.21 -6.31 6.93
CA GLY A 440 8.33 -5.72 6.22
C GLY A 440 8.51 -4.26 6.62
N LEU A 441 9.71 -3.87 7.02
CA LEU A 441 10.04 -2.50 7.41
C LEU A 441 11.21 -1.97 6.59
N PHE A 442 11.14 -0.69 6.23
CA PHE A 442 12.27 0.06 5.68
C PHE A 442 13.03 0.78 6.79
N CYS A 443 14.33 0.87 6.63
CA CYS A 443 15.21 1.65 7.51
C CYS A 443 16.31 2.32 6.68
N ASN A 444 16.80 3.45 7.16
CA ASN A 444 18.03 4.05 6.64
C ASN A 444 19.24 3.19 7.02
N ASP A 445 19.27 2.70 8.27
CA ASP A 445 20.24 1.73 8.77
C ASP A 445 19.53 0.66 9.58
N VAL A 446 19.39 -0.53 8.99
CA VAL A 446 18.71 -1.69 9.62
C VAL A 446 19.39 -2.20 10.89
N SER A 447 20.61 -1.78 11.16
CA SER A 447 21.40 -2.18 12.34
C SER A 447 21.42 -1.11 13.44
N SER A 448 20.88 0.07 13.19
CA SER A 448 20.87 1.18 14.15
C SER A 448 20.09 0.84 15.43
N ALA A 449 20.43 1.52 16.52
CA ALA A 449 19.68 1.39 17.77
C ALA A 449 18.20 1.81 17.60
N ALA A 450 17.94 2.82 16.77
CA ALA A 450 16.58 3.28 16.46
C ALA A 450 15.78 2.25 15.64
N ALA A 451 16.43 1.55 14.70
CA ALA A 451 15.81 0.43 13.99
C ALA A 451 15.45 -0.70 14.97
N GLN A 452 16.35 -1.05 15.88
CA GLN A 452 16.11 -2.10 16.87
C GLN A 452 14.99 -1.72 17.85
N GLU A 453 14.88 -0.45 18.26
CA GLU A 453 13.74 0.06 19.03
C GLU A 453 12.43 -0.15 18.27
N ALA A 454 12.39 0.19 16.97
CA ALA A 454 11.22 -0.03 16.14
C ALA A 454 10.87 -1.51 16.04
N TYR A 455 11.84 -2.40 15.79
CA TYR A 455 11.59 -3.85 15.74
C TYR A 455 10.96 -4.36 17.04
N GLN A 456 11.51 -3.97 18.19
CA GLN A 456 10.96 -4.35 19.48
C GLN A 456 9.54 -3.83 19.68
N ALA A 457 9.24 -2.59 19.26
CA ALA A 457 7.90 -2.02 19.36
C ALA A 457 6.87 -2.84 18.56
N TYR A 458 7.15 -3.15 17.29
CA TYR A 458 6.23 -3.94 16.46
C TYR A 458 6.06 -5.38 16.96
N ILE A 459 7.14 -6.02 17.38
CA ILE A 459 7.13 -7.38 17.90
C ILE A 459 6.35 -7.45 19.23
N SER A 460 6.43 -6.42 20.07
CA SER A 460 5.70 -6.37 21.34
C SER A 460 4.19 -6.16 21.18
N GLN A 461 3.76 -5.49 20.12
CA GLN A 461 2.35 -5.15 19.88
C GLN A 461 1.60 -6.20 19.03
N ASN A 462 2.31 -7.12 18.37
CA ASN A 462 1.69 -8.15 17.56
C ASN A 462 2.15 -9.56 17.99
N ASP A 463 1.36 -10.20 18.83
CA ASP A 463 1.61 -11.55 19.35
C ASP A 463 1.47 -12.67 18.30
N GLN A 464 0.91 -12.38 17.12
CA GLN A 464 0.79 -13.34 16.01
C GLN A 464 1.94 -13.24 14.98
N LEU A 465 2.85 -12.30 15.17
CA LEU A 465 3.99 -12.11 14.28
C LEU A 465 4.97 -13.28 14.41
N ILE A 466 5.31 -13.91 13.29
CA ILE A 466 6.31 -14.99 13.27
C ILE A 466 7.71 -14.49 12.92
N GLY A 467 7.81 -13.36 12.24
CA GLY A 467 9.07 -12.71 11.87
C GLY A 467 8.88 -11.34 11.25
N VAL A 468 9.96 -10.59 11.21
CA VAL A 468 10.07 -9.30 10.52
C VAL A 468 11.14 -9.43 9.45
N ILE A 469 10.92 -8.84 8.28
CA ILE A 469 11.98 -8.58 7.31
C ILE A 469 12.36 -7.09 7.39
N ALA A 470 13.65 -6.79 7.34
CA ALA A 470 14.15 -5.42 7.36
C ALA A 470 14.93 -5.13 6.08
N VAL A 471 14.51 -4.10 5.38
CA VAL A 471 15.09 -3.65 4.12
C VAL A 471 15.78 -2.31 4.35
N GLN A 472 17.07 -2.24 4.04
CA GLN A 472 17.77 -0.97 4.06
C GLN A 472 17.47 -0.21 2.77
N TYR A 473 17.16 1.07 2.91
CA TYR A 473 17.06 1.91 1.72
C TYR A 473 18.47 2.15 1.15
N ASP A 474 18.62 1.95 -0.13
CA ASP A 474 19.80 2.07 -0.97
C ASP A 474 21.16 1.88 -0.25
N PRO A 475 21.72 0.65 -0.27
CA PRO A 475 21.26 -0.51 -1.05
C PRO A 475 20.30 -1.42 -0.27
N TYR A 476 19.29 -1.99 -0.94
CA TYR A 476 18.33 -2.92 -0.32
C TYR A 476 18.98 -4.12 0.37
N ALA A 477 20.15 -4.53 -0.09
CA ALA A 477 20.95 -5.60 0.50
C ALA A 477 21.95 -5.12 1.58
N GLY A 478 21.86 -3.86 2.04
CA GLY A 478 22.80 -3.26 2.99
C GLY A 478 22.89 -3.97 4.34
N GLY A 479 21.83 -4.63 4.75
CA GLY A 479 21.78 -5.41 5.99
C GLY A 479 22.59 -6.71 5.97
N ASN A 480 23.08 -7.16 4.80
CA ASN A 480 23.98 -8.31 4.62
C ASN A 480 23.45 -9.64 5.19
N GLY A 481 22.13 -9.77 5.39
CA GLY A 481 21.49 -10.96 5.96
C GLY A 481 21.74 -11.13 7.46
N ASN A 482 22.02 -10.06 8.18
CA ASN A 482 22.07 -10.08 9.64
C ASN A 482 20.71 -10.46 10.21
N ILE A 483 20.72 -11.17 11.33
CA ILE A 483 19.52 -11.63 12.01
C ILE A 483 19.57 -11.14 13.45
N PHE A 484 18.52 -10.41 13.84
CA PHE A 484 18.32 -9.95 15.21
C PHE A 484 17.18 -10.75 15.83
N TRP A 485 17.16 -10.86 17.15
CA TRP A 485 16.13 -11.57 17.88
C TRP A 485 15.54 -10.70 18.97
N PHE A 486 14.22 -10.62 18.99
CA PHE A 486 13.49 -9.86 20.01
C PHE A 486 12.38 -10.74 20.60
N LYS A 487 12.04 -10.49 21.85
CA LYS A 487 10.94 -11.20 22.49
C LYS A 487 9.63 -10.45 22.32
N ASN A 488 8.58 -11.17 21.91
CA ASN A 488 7.24 -10.62 21.95
C ASN A 488 6.69 -10.56 23.39
N SER A 489 5.46 -10.05 23.55
CA SER A 489 4.78 -9.93 24.86
C SER A 489 4.61 -11.26 25.60
N ASN A 490 4.69 -12.39 24.91
CA ASN A 490 4.61 -13.75 25.50
C ASN A 490 5.99 -14.37 25.74
N GLY A 491 7.07 -13.62 25.59
CA GLY A 491 8.44 -14.09 25.81
C GLY A 491 9.01 -14.96 24.69
N ILE A 492 8.32 -15.07 23.56
CA ILE A 492 8.73 -15.88 22.40
C ILE A 492 9.72 -15.09 21.54
N ASN A 493 10.80 -15.73 21.13
CA ASN A 493 11.83 -15.14 20.28
C ASN A 493 11.33 -15.01 18.83
N ILE A 494 11.31 -13.79 18.31
CA ILE A 494 10.90 -13.42 16.96
C ILE A 494 12.12 -12.92 16.18
N PRO A 495 12.45 -13.48 15.00
CA PRO A 495 13.56 -13.01 14.20
C PRO A 495 13.21 -11.75 13.42
N VAL A 496 14.18 -10.86 13.31
CA VAL A 496 14.25 -9.81 12.31
C VAL A 496 15.34 -10.19 11.32
N ILE A 497 14.98 -10.44 10.08
CA ILE A 497 15.90 -10.90 9.04
C ILE A 497 16.14 -9.75 8.07
N THR A 498 17.39 -9.31 7.96
CA THR A 498 17.73 -8.29 6.98
C THR A 498 17.95 -8.90 5.60
N THR A 499 17.68 -8.12 4.56
CA THR A 499 17.93 -8.53 3.17
C THR A 499 19.42 -8.76 2.96
N ARG A 500 19.78 -9.92 2.39
CA ARG A 500 21.17 -10.28 2.09
C ARG A 500 21.57 -9.95 0.66
N TYR A 501 20.68 -10.18 -0.29
CA TYR A 501 20.89 -9.94 -1.71
C TYR A 501 19.71 -9.21 -2.32
N SER A 502 19.96 -8.51 -3.43
CA SER A 502 18.90 -7.89 -4.22
C SER A 502 19.08 -8.19 -5.71
N ILE A 503 18.03 -8.69 -6.35
CA ILE A 503 17.92 -8.76 -7.80
C ILE A 503 17.51 -7.38 -8.28
N TRP A 504 18.48 -6.64 -8.80
CA TRP A 504 18.32 -5.25 -9.23
C TRP A 504 19.12 -4.99 -10.49
N ASN A 505 18.46 -4.40 -11.49
CA ASN A 505 19.15 -3.98 -12.71
C ASN A 505 19.94 -2.68 -12.45
N LEU A 506 21.24 -2.82 -12.27
CA LEU A 506 22.18 -1.73 -12.04
C LEU A 506 22.85 -1.25 -13.36
N GLY A 507 22.20 -1.44 -14.50
CA GLY A 507 22.78 -1.20 -15.82
C GLY A 507 23.81 -2.27 -16.18
N ASN A 508 25.02 -1.87 -16.52
CA ASN A 508 26.09 -2.78 -16.92
C ASN A 508 27.03 -3.16 -15.76
N SER A 509 26.58 -3.02 -14.52
CA SER A 509 27.39 -3.31 -13.33
C SER A 509 26.61 -4.11 -12.29
N ASN A 510 27.34 -4.80 -11.42
CA ASN A 510 26.83 -5.40 -10.21
C ASN A 510 27.57 -4.78 -9.01
N SER A 511 26.89 -4.66 -7.87
CA SER A 511 27.53 -4.34 -6.60
C SER A 511 27.79 -5.61 -5.79
N SER A 512 28.36 -5.48 -4.57
CA SER A 512 28.73 -6.66 -3.77
C SER A 512 27.57 -7.63 -3.51
N ASN A 513 26.35 -7.14 -3.31
CA ASN A 513 25.18 -7.93 -2.94
C ASN A 513 23.95 -7.66 -3.82
N GLN A 514 24.09 -6.81 -4.84
CA GLN A 514 22.99 -6.45 -5.76
C GLN A 514 23.41 -6.67 -7.21
N GLY A 515 22.52 -7.18 -8.02
CA GLY A 515 22.80 -7.38 -9.44
C GLY A 515 21.78 -8.26 -10.14
N THR A 516 22.24 -8.85 -11.23
CA THR A 516 21.42 -9.74 -12.07
C THR A 516 21.01 -11.02 -11.37
N PRO A 517 19.97 -11.71 -11.85
CA PRO A 517 19.61 -13.05 -11.36
C PRO A 517 20.78 -14.03 -11.32
N ALA A 518 21.62 -14.07 -12.37
CA ALA A 518 22.80 -14.93 -12.43
C ALA A 518 23.86 -14.56 -11.39
N PHE A 519 24.10 -13.27 -11.19
CA PHE A 519 25.01 -12.78 -10.16
C PHE A 519 24.55 -13.16 -8.75
N VAL A 520 23.29 -12.92 -8.43
CA VAL A 520 22.74 -13.24 -7.11
C VAL A 520 22.77 -14.74 -6.86
N ALA A 521 22.45 -15.56 -7.88
CA ALA A 521 22.56 -17.02 -7.77
C ALA A 521 24.00 -17.48 -7.47
N SER A 522 25.01 -16.88 -8.12
CA SER A 522 26.41 -17.21 -7.84
C SER A 522 26.79 -16.90 -6.39
N LYS A 523 26.34 -15.77 -5.87
CA LYS A 523 26.62 -15.36 -4.48
C LYS A 523 25.96 -16.27 -3.45
N ILE A 524 24.72 -16.70 -3.69
CA ILE A 524 24.04 -17.67 -2.82
C ILE A 524 24.77 -19.02 -2.85
N ASN A 525 25.20 -19.48 -4.02
CA ASN A 525 25.93 -20.73 -4.19
C ASN A 525 27.32 -20.68 -3.53
N GLU A 526 28.06 -19.58 -3.67
CA GLU A 526 29.34 -19.35 -3.00
C GLU A 526 29.17 -19.43 -1.47
N LEU A 527 28.18 -18.75 -0.92
CA LEU A 527 27.89 -18.78 0.51
C LEU A 527 27.53 -20.19 0.99
N ALA A 528 26.67 -20.90 0.27
CA ALA A 528 26.24 -22.25 0.62
C ALA A 528 27.35 -23.31 0.46
N ALA A 529 28.41 -23.02 -0.30
CA ALA A 529 29.59 -23.88 -0.41
C ALA A 529 30.54 -23.71 0.78
N THR A 530 30.61 -22.51 1.35
CA THR A 530 31.50 -22.19 2.48
C THR A 530 30.87 -22.49 3.83
N ASP A 531 29.57 -22.28 3.95
CA ASP A 531 28.79 -22.54 5.16
C ASP A 531 27.54 -23.36 4.80
N LYS A 532 27.46 -24.56 5.36
CA LYS A 532 26.29 -25.43 5.22
C LYS A 532 25.19 -24.94 6.16
N SER A 533 23.97 -24.82 5.70
CA SER A 533 22.82 -24.32 6.47
C SER A 533 22.75 -22.78 6.61
N THR A 534 23.01 -22.08 5.52
CA THR A 534 22.85 -20.62 5.44
C THR A 534 21.40 -20.19 5.19
N TYR A 535 21.10 -18.92 5.47
CA TYR A 535 19.80 -18.30 5.21
C TYR A 535 20.01 -17.04 4.36
N SER A 536 19.37 -17.01 3.20
CA SER A 536 19.45 -15.90 2.25
C SER A 536 18.06 -15.35 1.99
N LEU A 537 17.79 -14.14 2.47
CA LEU A 537 16.62 -13.37 2.08
C LEU A 537 17.00 -12.45 0.92
N VAL A 538 16.27 -12.56 -0.18
CA VAL A 538 16.55 -11.88 -1.45
C VAL A 538 15.40 -10.94 -1.79
N ALA A 539 15.68 -9.64 -1.89
CA ALA A 539 14.75 -8.67 -2.44
C ALA A 539 14.75 -8.76 -3.98
N VAL A 540 13.58 -8.79 -4.57
CA VAL A 540 13.38 -8.73 -6.02
C VAL A 540 12.79 -7.38 -6.35
N HIS A 541 13.59 -6.48 -6.92
CA HIS A 541 13.14 -5.14 -7.25
C HIS A 541 12.06 -5.17 -8.35
N ALA A 542 10.88 -4.69 -8.03
CA ALA A 542 9.69 -4.86 -8.87
C ALA A 542 9.83 -4.25 -10.27
N TRP A 543 10.54 -3.14 -10.37
CA TRP A 543 10.70 -2.35 -11.61
C TRP A 543 11.94 -2.69 -12.41
N SER A 544 12.82 -3.56 -11.90
CA SER A 544 14.02 -3.97 -12.63
C SER A 544 13.67 -4.94 -13.75
N ALA A 545 14.02 -4.57 -14.99
CA ALA A 545 13.84 -5.40 -16.17
C ALA A 545 15.14 -6.07 -16.59
N PHE A 546 15.05 -7.33 -17.02
CA PHE A 546 16.19 -8.16 -17.42
C PHE A 546 15.95 -8.81 -18.78
N SER A 547 17.05 -9.17 -19.49
CA SER A 547 17.02 -9.94 -20.72
C SER A 547 17.15 -11.42 -20.42
N ASP A 548 16.37 -12.27 -21.10
CA ASP A 548 16.55 -13.71 -21.03
C ASP A 548 17.81 -14.10 -21.81
N ILE A 549 18.81 -14.61 -21.09
CA ILE A 549 20.06 -15.12 -21.65
C ILE A 549 20.15 -16.64 -21.61
N GLY A 550 19.05 -17.32 -21.29
CA GLY A 550 18.98 -18.78 -21.14
C GLY A 550 19.87 -19.28 -20.02
N SER A 551 20.78 -20.23 -20.34
CA SER A 551 21.74 -20.77 -19.38
C SER A 551 23.09 -20.02 -19.33
N SER A 552 23.26 -18.97 -20.13
CA SER A 552 24.47 -18.16 -20.10
C SER A 552 24.64 -17.47 -18.73
N ASN A 553 25.87 -17.22 -18.36
CA ASN A 553 26.25 -16.42 -17.21
C ASN A 553 26.82 -15.05 -17.62
N ASP A 554 26.49 -14.57 -18.81
CA ASP A 554 26.86 -13.23 -19.24
C ASP A 554 26.01 -12.18 -18.51
N LEU A 555 26.53 -11.67 -17.40
CA LEU A 555 25.85 -10.74 -16.52
C LEU A 555 25.50 -9.41 -17.22
N ILE A 556 26.33 -8.99 -18.18
CA ILE A 556 26.08 -7.75 -18.92
C ILE A 556 24.90 -7.95 -19.88
N ALA A 557 24.87 -9.08 -20.59
CA ALA A 557 23.76 -9.40 -21.49
C ALA A 557 22.42 -9.50 -20.74
N GLU A 558 22.41 -10.04 -19.52
CA GLU A 558 21.20 -10.14 -18.69
C GLU A 558 20.65 -8.76 -18.29
N ASN A 559 21.50 -7.74 -18.20
CA ASN A 559 21.11 -6.36 -17.87
C ASN A 559 20.72 -5.49 -19.08
N THR A 560 20.81 -5.98 -20.31
CA THR A 560 20.57 -5.17 -21.50
C THR A 560 19.24 -5.48 -22.16
N ASN A 561 18.53 -4.42 -22.65
CA ASN A 561 17.28 -4.53 -23.41
C ASN A 561 16.25 -5.48 -22.77
N GLY A 562 16.18 -5.48 -21.45
CA GLY A 562 15.32 -6.38 -20.71
C GLY A 562 13.85 -6.01 -20.79
N SER A 563 13.01 -7.04 -20.86
CA SER A 563 11.54 -6.90 -20.80
C SER A 563 10.90 -7.81 -19.74
N TYR A 564 11.71 -8.57 -19.01
CA TYR A 564 11.26 -9.48 -17.97
C TYR A 564 11.52 -8.89 -16.59
N TYR A 565 10.51 -8.85 -15.75
CA TYR A 565 10.54 -8.31 -14.39
C TYR A 565 9.66 -9.13 -13.45
N SER A 566 9.58 -8.75 -12.17
CA SER A 566 8.81 -9.43 -11.14
C SER A 566 9.35 -10.84 -10.81
N ALA A 567 8.49 -11.84 -10.74
CA ALA A 567 8.86 -13.21 -10.36
C ALA A 567 9.72 -13.93 -11.42
N THR A 568 9.70 -13.52 -12.68
CA THR A 568 10.46 -14.18 -13.74
C THR A 568 11.97 -14.10 -13.52
N PRO A 569 12.59 -12.94 -13.25
CA PRO A 569 14.00 -12.87 -12.87
C PRO A 569 14.33 -13.67 -11.59
N ALA A 570 13.44 -13.68 -10.61
CA ALA A 570 13.61 -14.52 -9.42
C ALA A 570 13.65 -16.02 -9.79
N SER A 571 12.75 -16.46 -10.67
CA SER A 571 12.72 -17.84 -11.19
C SER A 571 14.04 -18.22 -11.89
N TRP A 572 14.64 -17.31 -12.67
CA TRP A 572 15.96 -17.55 -13.29
C TRP A 572 17.07 -17.70 -12.25
N CYS A 573 17.07 -16.88 -11.20
CA CYS A 573 17.99 -17.03 -10.09
C CYS A 573 17.80 -18.39 -9.41
N MET A 574 16.57 -18.77 -9.09
CA MET A 574 16.23 -20.05 -8.44
C MET A 574 16.70 -21.25 -9.24
N LYS A 575 16.55 -21.24 -10.57
CA LYS A 575 16.99 -22.32 -11.48
C LYS A 575 18.51 -22.50 -11.53
N ARG A 576 19.29 -21.49 -11.12
CA ARG A 576 20.76 -21.51 -11.07
C ARG A 576 21.32 -21.89 -9.69
N LEU A 577 20.46 -22.13 -8.70
CA LEU A 577 20.91 -22.52 -7.37
C LEU A 577 21.36 -23.99 -7.35
N ASN A 578 22.42 -24.25 -6.57
CA ASN A 578 22.94 -25.60 -6.38
C ASN A 578 21.95 -26.47 -5.57
N SER A 579 22.04 -27.78 -5.71
CA SER A 579 21.14 -28.74 -5.08
C SER A 579 21.14 -28.73 -3.54
N ASN A 580 22.18 -28.15 -2.91
CA ASN A 580 22.25 -27.95 -1.47
C ASN A 580 21.57 -26.66 -1.00
N VAL A 581 20.99 -25.88 -1.91
CA VAL A 581 20.19 -24.68 -1.59
C VAL A 581 18.72 -24.96 -1.90
N LYS A 582 17.87 -24.91 -0.89
CA LYS A 582 16.43 -25.10 -1.04
C LYS A 582 15.71 -23.76 -1.09
N VAL A 583 14.91 -23.55 -2.14
CA VAL A 583 14.03 -22.40 -2.24
C VAL A 583 12.78 -22.63 -1.39
N VAL A 584 12.47 -21.67 -0.54
CA VAL A 584 11.30 -21.68 0.35
C VAL A 584 10.61 -20.31 0.32
N ASN A 585 9.32 -20.25 0.68
CA ASN A 585 8.69 -18.95 0.93
C ASN A 585 9.20 -18.34 2.26
N THR A 586 8.88 -17.08 2.51
CA THR A 586 9.45 -16.37 3.67
C THR A 586 8.96 -16.94 5.01
N GLU A 587 7.73 -17.45 5.09
CA GLU A 587 7.26 -18.12 6.32
C GLU A 587 8.06 -19.40 6.61
N GLU A 588 8.28 -20.26 5.60
CA GLU A 588 9.12 -21.46 5.75
C GLU A 588 10.56 -21.10 6.14
N LEU A 589 11.15 -20.04 5.54
CA LEU A 589 12.48 -19.54 5.93
C LEU A 589 12.53 -19.16 7.41
N ILE A 590 11.55 -18.43 7.90
CA ILE A 590 11.45 -18.03 9.30
C ILE A 590 11.38 -19.24 10.22
N TRP A 591 10.55 -20.24 9.89
CA TRP A 591 10.42 -21.45 10.68
C TRP A 591 11.70 -22.29 10.69
N GLN A 592 12.41 -22.42 9.55
CA GLN A 592 13.72 -23.09 9.47
C GLN A 592 14.74 -22.39 10.37
N LEU A 593 14.78 -21.06 10.33
CA LEU A 593 15.66 -20.25 11.16
C LEU A 593 15.36 -20.42 12.66
N ARG A 594 14.08 -20.41 13.04
CA ARG A 594 13.66 -20.61 14.42
C ARG A 594 14.02 -21.99 14.91
N MET A 595 13.80 -23.04 14.10
CA MET A 595 14.18 -24.41 14.46
C MET A 595 15.68 -24.55 14.67
N LYS A 596 16.47 -23.87 13.84
CA LYS A 596 17.94 -23.90 13.97
C LYS A 596 18.42 -23.18 15.25
N THR A 597 17.85 -22.01 15.56
CA THR A 597 18.37 -21.12 16.60
C THR A 597 17.74 -21.42 17.97
N TYR A 598 16.42 -21.70 18.01
CA TYR A 598 15.65 -21.98 19.21
C TYR A 598 14.85 -23.29 19.05
N PRO A 599 15.52 -24.46 18.94
CA PRO A 599 14.86 -25.71 18.61
C PRO A 599 13.81 -26.13 19.67
N GLU A 600 14.08 -25.98 20.94
CA GLU A 600 13.16 -26.42 22.00
C GLU A 600 11.91 -25.54 22.07
N GLU A 601 12.07 -24.21 21.93
CA GLU A 601 10.93 -23.29 21.84
C GLU A 601 10.10 -23.60 20.60
N THR A 602 10.75 -23.81 19.44
CA THR A 602 10.06 -24.09 18.19
C THR A 602 9.30 -25.43 18.24
N LYS A 603 9.91 -26.49 18.75
CA LYS A 603 9.24 -27.79 18.95
C LYS A 603 8.03 -27.66 19.90
N SER A 604 8.18 -26.90 20.99
CA SER A 604 7.08 -26.63 21.93
C SER A 604 5.91 -25.95 21.23
N LEU A 605 6.19 -24.92 20.42
CA LEU A 605 5.17 -24.25 19.62
C LEU A 605 4.45 -25.20 18.67
N LEU A 606 5.20 -26.00 17.90
CA LEU A 606 4.63 -26.99 16.98
C LEU A 606 3.78 -28.04 17.68
N THR A 607 4.16 -28.46 18.88
CA THR A 607 3.44 -29.48 19.64
C THR A 607 2.18 -28.91 20.29
N THR A 608 2.25 -27.66 20.73
CA THR A 608 1.16 -27.06 21.51
C THR A 608 0.05 -26.50 20.62
N PHE A 609 0.39 -26.03 19.44
CA PHE A 609 -0.50 -25.19 18.63
C PHE A 609 -0.86 -25.76 17.27
N TYR A 610 -0.14 -26.74 16.76
CA TYR A 610 -0.45 -27.34 15.47
C TYR A 610 -0.89 -28.79 15.65
#